data_44b1af2576088d74a7cfd114cf398b3f
#
_entry.id   44b1af2576088d74a7cfd114cf398b3f
#
_cell.length_a   1.000
_cell.length_b   1.000
_cell.length_c   1.000
_cell.angle_alpha   90.00
_cell.angle_beta   90.00
_cell.angle_gamma   90.00
#
_symmetry.space_group_name_H-M   'P 1'
#
loop_
_entity.id
_entity.type
_entity.pdbx_description
1 polymer ?
#
loop_
_entity_poly.entity_id
_entity_poly.type
_entity_poly.pdbx_seq_one_letter_code
_entity_poly.pdbx_strand_id
1 'polypeptide(L)'
;AAKLSSFTQEAFEEFNLALPQLRTLSNQAAQAVGYYNATFSFEKLSANKVRVIVVPNTPITINSQNIEFSGAGENLPQLQVIRLIPEQDKGDIFNHGKYEETKTKIVSAANDNGFFDAYWRLHDVKITQPDKTAEINLKYETGERYKLKKVEYRMSDPSKPLPLTQK
;
A
#
# COMPACT_ATOMS: atom_id res chain seq x y z
N ALA A 1 0.02 3.69 -15.61
CA ALA A 1 -0.69 4.31 -16.75
C ALA A 1 -0.93 5.81 -16.52
N ALA A 2 -1.46 6.24 -15.37
CA ALA A 2 -1.81 7.64 -15.11
C ALA A 2 -0.62 8.64 -15.18
N LYS A 3 0.62 8.22 -14.85
CA LYS A 3 1.81 9.10 -14.94
C LYS A 3 2.35 9.25 -16.35
N LEU A 4 2.06 8.32 -17.27
CA LEU A 4 2.47 8.45 -18.68
C LEU A 4 1.56 9.40 -19.47
N SER A 5 0.34 9.63 -19.01
CA SER A 5 -0.59 10.59 -19.63
C SER A 5 -0.28 12.07 -19.36
N SER A 6 0.65 12.36 -18.43
CA SER A 6 1.06 13.73 -18.11
C SER A 6 2.18 14.27 -19.01
N PHE A 7 2.68 13.47 -19.97
CA PHE A 7 3.63 13.95 -20.96
C PHE A 7 2.90 14.85 -21.97
N THR A 8 3.30 16.12 -22.00
CA THR A 8 2.78 17.11 -22.95
C THR A 8 3.30 16.84 -24.37
N GLN A 9 2.62 17.37 -25.38
CA GLN A 9 3.04 17.25 -26.79
C GLN A 9 4.47 17.74 -27.01
N GLU A 10 4.90 18.80 -26.30
CA GLU A 10 6.29 19.31 -26.32
C GLU A 10 7.32 18.28 -25.86
N ALA A 11 7.01 17.47 -24.83
CA ALA A 11 7.91 16.43 -24.36
C ALA A 11 8.09 15.30 -25.40
N PHE A 12 7.13 15.10 -26.30
CA PHE A 12 7.26 14.17 -27.42
C PHE A 12 8.06 14.74 -28.59
N GLU A 13 8.12 16.04 -28.75
CA GLU A 13 8.99 16.69 -29.76
C GLU A 13 10.46 16.50 -29.41
N GLU A 14 10.81 16.54 -28.11
CA GLU A 14 12.14 16.26 -27.59
C GLU A 14 12.27 14.83 -27.03
N PHE A 15 11.81 13.85 -27.78
CA PHE A 15 11.72 12.45 -27.36
C PHE A 15 13.00 11.91 -26.72
N ASN A 16 14.18 12.24 -27.25
CA ASN A 16 15.46 11.77 -26.72
C ASN A 16 15.75 12.31 -25.29
N LEU A 17 15.27 13.50 -24.98
CA LEU A 17 15.39 14.09 -23.64
C LEU A 17 14.40 13.44 -22.65
N ALA A 18 13.25 12.99 -23.12
CA ALA A 18 12.23 12.32 -22.32
C ALA A 18 12.53 10.84 -22.02
N LEU A 19 13.38 10.18 -22.84
CA LEU A 19 13.68 8.75 -22.72
C LEU A 19 14.17 8.31 -21.33
N PRO A 20 15.10 8.99 -20.64
CA PRO A 20 15.53 8.58 -19.32
C PRO A 20 14.39 8.56 -18.30
N GLN A 21 13.53 9.58 -18.33
CA GLN A 21 12.38 9.69 -17.45
C GLN A 21 11.33 8.62 -17.77
N LEU A 22 11.05 8.35 -19.06
CA LEU A 22 10.15 7.28 -19.49
C LEU A 22 10.63 5.91 -18.99
N ARG A 23 11.93 5.62 -19.10
CA ARG A 23 12.53 4.38 -18.59
C ARG A 23 12.38 4.26 -17.08
N THR A 24 12.68 5.33 -16.33
CA THR A 24 12.56 5.35 -14.87
C THR A 24 11.12 5.09 -14.42
N LEU A 25 10.14 5.79 -15.00
CA LEU A 25 8.73 5.61 -14.67
C LEU A 25 8.21 4.22 -15.04
N SER A 26 8.63 3.68 -16.20
CA SER A 26 8.25 2.34 -16.62
C SER A 26 8.83 1.26 -15.71
N ASN A 27 10.10 1.40 -15.30
CA ASN A 27 10.73 0.48 -14.35
C ASN A 27 10.05 0.54 -12.98
N GLN A 28 9.76 1.73 -12.45
CA GLN A 28 9.04 1.88 -11.18
C GLN A 28 7.65 1.25 -11.24
N ALA A 29 6.92 1.44 -12.34
CA ALA A 29 5.60 0.84 -12.53
C ALA A 29 5.67 -0.69 -12.59
N ALA A 30 6.69 -1.25 -13.27
CA ALA A 30 6.90 -2.70 -13.34
C ALA A 30 7.30 -3.29 -11.98
N GLN A 31 8.20 -2.63 -11.26
CA GLN A 31 8.62 -3.04 -9.91
C GLN A 31 7.44 -3.05 -8.92
N ALA A 32 6.55 -2.06 -9.01
CA ALA A 32 5.37 -2.00 -8.14
C ALA A 32 4.45 -3.23 -8.26
N VAL A 33 4.51 -3.94 -9.38
CA VAL A 33 3.73 -5.17 -9.64
C VAL A 33 4.63 -6.43 -9.74
N GLY A 34 5.84 -6.37 -9.18
CA GLY A 34 6.73 -7.52 -9.02
C GLY A 34 7.71 -7.79 -10.16
N TYR A 35 7.74 -7.01 -11.22
CA TYR A 35 8.63 -7.21 -12.37
C TYR A 35 9.88 -6.33 -12.26
N TYR A 36 10.81 -6.71 -11.41
CA TYR A 36 12.03 -5.95 -11.11
C TYR A 36 13.06 -5.97 -12.25
N ASN A 37 13.01 -6.99 -13.11
CA ASN A 37 13.93 -7.17 -14.22
C ASN A 37 13.28 -6.91 -15.59
N ALA A 38 12.12 -6.24 -15.62
CA ALA A 38 11.48 -5.86 -16.87
C ALA A 38 12.38 -4.93 -17.69
N THR A 39 12.39 -5.11 -19.00
CA THR A 39 13.11 -4.23 -19.92
C THR A 39 12.13 -3.52 -20.85
N PHE A 40 12.44 -2.25 -21.13
CA PHE A 40 11.60 -1.38 -21.95
C PHE A 40 12.42 -0.80 -23.10
N SER A 41 11.90 -0.95 -24.31
CA SER A 41 12.41 -0.29 -25.51
C SER A 41 11.37 0.68 -26.03
N PHE A 42 11.79 1.89 -26.36
CA PHE A 42 10.93 2.96 -26.84
C PHE A 42 11.37 3.36 -28.25
N GLU A 43 10.42 3.40 -29.16
CA GLU A 43 10.65 3.75 -30.58
C GLU A 43 9.65 4.85 -30.99
N LYS A 44 10.16 6.01 -31.41
CA LYS A 44 9.32 7.09 -31.94
C LYS A 44 8.89 6.75 -33.35
N LEU A 45 7.59 6.58 -33.58
CA LEU A 45 7.03 6.26 -34.88
C LEU A 45 6.60 7.52 -35.66
N SER A 46 6.17 8.57 -34.95
CA SER A 46 5.78 9.86 -35.51
C SER A 46 5.83 10.94 -34.41
N ALA A 47 5.48 12.20 -34.75
CA ALA A 47 5.47 13.30 -33.79
C ALA A 47 4.63 13.05 -32.53
N ASN A 48 3.56 12.27 -32.66
CA ASN A 48 2.60 11.98 -31.58
C ASN A 48 2.43 10.48 -31.27
N LYS A 49 3.32 9.61 -31.77
CA LYS A 49 3.18 8.16 -31.59
C LYS A 49 4.51 7.51 -31.21
N VAL A 50 4.50 6.82 -30.07
CA VAL A 50 5.63 6.03 -29.57
C VAL A 50 5.19 4.59 -29.43
N ARG A 51 6.05 3.66 -29.90
CA ARG A 51 5.93 2.24 -29.65
C ARG A 51 6.72 1.90 -28.39
N VAL A 52 6.09 1.20 -27.47
CA VAL A 52 6.76 0.66 -26.29
C VAL A 52 6.79 -0.87 -26.39
N ILE A 53 7.98 -1.44 -26.37
CA ILE A 53 8.17 -2.89 -26.34
C ILE A 53 8.57 -3.24 -24.91
N VAL A 54 7.83 -4.15 -24.30
CA VAL A 54 8.04 -4.59 -22.91
C VAL A 54 8.42 -6.07 -22.90
N VAL A 55 9.54 -6.38 -22.26
CA VAL A 55 9.92 -7.76 -21.94
C VAL A 55 9.86 -7.89 -20.41
N PRO A 56 8.82 -8.55 -19.87
CA PRO A 56 8.57 -8.55 -18.43
C PRO A 56 9.60 -9.37 -17.65
N ASN A 57 10.19 -10.40 -18.25
CA ASN A 57 11.03 -11.40 -17.58
C ASN A 57 10.30 -12.08 -16.41
N THR A 58 11.04 -12.82 -15.57
CA THR A 58 10.45 -13.55 -14.44
C THR A 58 10.12 -12.57 -13.31
N PRO A 59 8.87 -12.56 -12.79
CA PRO A 59 8.49 -11.73 -11.67
C PRO A 59 9.07 -12.22 -10.35
N ILE A 60 9.04 -11.36 -9.32
CA ILE A 60 9.31 -11.73 -7.95
C ILE A 60 8.07 -12.42 -7.37
N THR A 61 8.25 -13.58 -6.74
CA THR A 61 7.18 -14.34 -6.07
C THR A 61 7.36 -14.30 -4.55
N ILE A 62 6.26 -14.31 -3.81
CA ILE A 62 6.29 -14.34 -2.35
C ILE A 62 6.70 -15.74 -1.89
N ASN A 63 7.85 -15.84 -1.23
CA ASN A 63 8.35 -17.08 -0.63
C ASN A 63 7.78 -17.30 0.77
N SER A 64 7.67 -16.22 1.55
CA SER A 64 7.09 -16.25 2.89
C SER A 64 6.39 -14.95 3.23
N GLN A 65 5.30 -15.07 4.00
CA GLN A 65 4.60 -13.93 4.59
C GLN A 65 4.32 -14.25 6.04
N ASN A 66 4.75 -13.35 6.92
CA ASN A 66 4.53 -13.43 8.35
C ASN A 66 3.80 -12.17 8.82
N ILE A 67 2.59 -12.36 9.38
CA ILE A 67 1.76 -11.29 9.96
C ILE A 67 1.52 -11.63 11.42
N GLU A 68 2.10 -10.84 12.33
CA GLU A 68 2.01 -11.00 13.76
C GLU A 68 1.35 -9.78 14.41
N PHE A 69 0.47 -10.04 15.36
CA PHE A 69 -0.15 -9.04 16.20
C PHE A 69 0.21 -9.25 17.65
N SER A 70 0.39 -8.16 18.40
CA SER A 70 0.65 -8.15 19.84
C SER A 70 -0.15 -7.03 20.51
N GLY A 71 -0.21 -7.06 21.86
CA GLY A 71 -0.98 -6.10 22.65
C GLY A 71 -2.40 -6.56 22.97
N ALA A 72 -3.19 -5.71 23.60
CA ALA A 72 -4.53 -6.05 24.09
C ALA A 72 -5.53 -6.39 22.96
N GLY A 73 -5.24 -5.98 21.73
CA GLY A 73 -6.06 -6.24 20.54
C GLY A 73 -5.55 -7.38 19.66
N GLU A 74 -4.53 -8.14 20.06
CA GLU A 74 -3.93 -9.18 19.23
C GLU A 74 -4.94 -10.21 18.68
N ASN A 75 -5.98 -10.50 19.44
CA ASN A 75 -7.05 -11.45 19.08
C ASN A 75 -8.28 -10.78 18.47
N LEU A 76 -8.18 -9.52 18.04
CA LEU A 76 -9.29 -8.83 17.38
C LEU A 76 -9.71 -9.59 16.12
N PRO A 77 -11.01 -9.97 15.96
CA PRO A 77 -11.47 -10.78 14.84
C PRO A 77 -11.07 -10.22 13.47
N GLN A 78 -11.14 -8.90 13.28
CA GLN A 78 -10.77 -8.23 12.04
C GLN A 78 -9.28 -8.43 11.70
N LEU A 79 -8.39 -8.34 12.70
CA LEU A 79 -6.96 -8.59 12.52
C LEU A 79 -6.68 -10.05 12.21
N GLN A 80 -7.39 -10.97 12.86
CA GLN A 80 -7.25 -12.41 12.59
C GLN A 80 -7.70 -12.77 11.18
N VAL A 81 -8.77 -12.15 10.66
CA VAL A 81 -9.21 -12.33 9.27
C VAL A 81 -8.13 -11.85 8.29
N ILE A 82 -7.54 -10.67 8.52
CA ILE A 82 -6.46 -10.14 7.66
C ILE A 82 -5.24 -11.07 7.67
N ARG A 83 -4.89 -11.66 8.83
CA ARG A 83 -3.78 -12.61 8.94
C ARG A 83 -4.05 -13.91 8.18
N LEU A 84 -5.29 -14.40 8.18
CA LEU A 84 -5.68 -15.66 7.54
C LEU A 84 -5.91 -15.51 6.04
N ILE A 85 -6.39 -14.36 5.60
CA ILE A 85 -6.76 -14.08 4.21
C ILE A 85 -6.21 -12.69 3.84
N PRO A 86 -4.87 -12.55 3.70
CA PRO A 86 -4.26 -11.30 3.29
C PRO A 86 -4.52 -11.03 1.80
N GLU A 87 -4.27 -9.80 1.34
CA GLU A 87 -4.46 -9.40 -0.07
C GLU A 87 -3.54 -10.14 -1.06
N GLN A 88 -2.44 -10.68 -0.56
CA GLN A 88 -1.50 -11.53 -1.29
C GLN A 88 -0.85 -12.51 -0.32
N ASP A 89 -0.45 -13.68 -0.80
CA ASP A 89 0.11 -14.74 0.03
C ASP A 89 1.27 -15.45 -0.67
N LYS A 90 1.87 -16.40 0.02
CA LYS A 90 2.94 -17.25 -0.49
C LYS A 90 2.58 -17.88 -1.84
N GLY A 91 3.45 -17.71 -2.82
CA GLY A 91 3.28 -18.19 -4.19
C GLY A 91 2.73 -17.14 -5.16
N ASP A 92 2.13 -16.06 -4.65
CA ASP A 92 1.68 -14.95 -5.49
C ASP A 92 2.84 -14.13 -6.04
N ILE A 93 2.62 -13.42 -7.14
CA ILE A 93 3.52 -12.38 -7.60
C ILE A 93 3.43 -11.20 -6.63
N PHE A 94 4.58 -10.77 -6.09
CA PHE A 94 4.65 -9.64 -5.18
C PHE A 94 4.06 -8.38 -5.82
N ASN A 95 3.11 -7.75 -5.13
CA ASN A 95 2.48 -6.50 -5.53
C ASN A 95 2.56 -5.49 -4.39
N HIS A 96 3.27 -4.38 -4.62
CA HIS A 96 3.47 -3.35 -3.62
C HIS A 96 2.16 -2.68 -3.20
N GLY A 97 1.21 -2.50 -4.12
CA GLY A 97 -0.11 -1.94 -3.82
C GLY A 97 -0.90 -2.82 -2.84
N LYS A 98 -0.90 -4.13 -3.05
CA LYS A 98 -1.55 -5.10 -2.15
C LYS A 98 -0.88 -5.14 -0.76
N TYR A 99 0.45 -5.02 -0.71
CA TYR A 99 1.18 -4.89 0.55
C TYR A 99 0.75 -3.65 1.34
N GLU A 100 0.68 -2.49 0.70
CA GLU A 100 0.21 -1.25 1.34
C GLU A 100 -1.28 -1.32 1.73
N GLU A 101 -2.11 -1.99 0.92
CA GLU A 101 -3.53 -2.21 1.24
C GLU A 101 -3.69 -3.07 2.50
N THR A 102 -2.93 -4.16 2.62
CA THR A 102 -2.92 -5.00 3.84
C THR A 102 -2.55 -4.18 5.07
N LYS A 103 -1.50 -3.34 5.00
CA LYS A 103 -1.11 -2.45 6.08
C LYS A 103 -2.21 -1.46 6.45
N THR A 104 -2.84 -0.85 5.45
CA THR A 104 -3.95 0.09 5.66
C THR A 104 -5.13 -0.57 6.36
N LYS A 105 -5.49 -1.79 5.96
CA LYS A 105 -6.56 -2.56 6.61
C LYS A 105 -6.25 -2.87 8.08
N ILE A 106 -4.99 -3.22 8.40
CA ILE A 106 -4.54 -3.46 9.77
C ILE A 106 -4.70 -2.21 10.63
N VAL A 107 -4.19 -1.06 10.15
CA VAL A 107 -4.29 0.21 10.87
C VAL A 107 -5.75 0.63 11.06
N SER A 108 -6.58 0.53 10.02
CA SER A 108 -8.01 0.86 10.11
C SER A 108 -8.72 -0.04 11.12
N ALA A 109 -8.48 -1.35 11.07
CA ALA A 109 -9.08 -2.30 12.01
C ALA A 109 -8.74 -1.98 13.48
N ALA A 110 -7.50 -1.58 13.76
CA ALA A 110 -7.09 -1.16 15.10
C ALA A 110 -7.80 0.14 15.52
N ASN A 111 -7.77 1.16 14.69
CA ASN A 111 -8.40 2.46 14.97
C ASN A 111 -9.91 2.35 15.18
N ASP A 112 -10.62 1.61 14.32
CA ASP A 112 -12.07 1.41 14.39
C ASP A 112 -12.49 0.69 15.67
N ASN A 113 -11.56 -0.03 16.31
CA ASN A 113 -11.79 -0.73 17.57
C ASN A 113 -11.20 -0.03 18.79
N GLY A 114 -10.71 1.22 18.65
CA GLY A 114 -10.27 2.07 19.74
C GLY A 114 -8.83 1.84 20.20
N PHE A 115 -7.98 1.26 19.36
CA PHE A 115 -6.55 1.09 19.61
C PHE A 115 -5.76 2.24 18.95
N PHE A 116 -5.85 3.44 19.52
CA PHE A 116 -5.30 4.66 18.90
C PHE A 116 -3.78 4.82 19.07
N ASP A 117 -3.16 4.11 20.00
CA ASP A 117 -1.71 4.10 20.21
C ASP A 117 -1.01 2.92 19.51
N ALA A 118 -1.73 2.25 18.60
CA ALA A 118 -1.17 1.13 17.86
C ALA A 118 -0.07 1.59 16.89
N TYR A 119 0.97 0.77 16.74
CA TYR A 119 2.13 1.09 15.90
C TYR A 119 2.79 -0.14 15.27
N TRP A 120 3.53 0.10 14.21
CA TRP A 120 4.33 -0.93 13.55
C TRP A 120 5.64 -1.19 14.31
N ARG A 121 5.82 -2.43 14.78
CA ARG A 121 7.12 -2.90 15.30
C ARG A 121 8.06 -3.29 14.15
N LEU A 122 7.48 -3.84 13.07
CA LEU A 122 8.18 -4.21 11.85
C LEU A 122 7.21 -4.18 10.68
N HIS A 123 7.63 -3.65 9.54
CA HIS A 123 6.89 -3.69 8.28
C HIS A 123 7.87 -3.63 7.11
N ASP A 124 8.51 -4.75 6.83
CA ASP A 124 9.52 -4.84 5.79
C ASP A 124 9.18 -5.86 4.71
N VAL A 125 9.76 -5.65 3.55
CA VAL A 125 9.76 -6.59 2.44
C VAL A 125 11.20 -6.78 2.00
N LYS A 126 11.72 -7.99 2.15
CA LYS A 126 13.05 -8.36 1.68
C LYS A 126 12.96 -9.01 0.31
N ILE A 127 13.53 -8.38 -0.70
CA ILE A 127 13.58 -8.90 -2.06
C ILE A 127 14.96 -9.51 -2.34
N THR A 128 14.97 -10.77 -2.75
CA THR A 128 16.19 -11.50 -3.15
C THR A 128 16.17 -11.67 -4.67
N GLN A 129 16.92 -10.82 -5.37
CA GLN A 129 16.95 -10.75 -6.82
C GLN A 129 17.43 -12.05 -7.50
N PRO A 130 18.52 -12.71 -7.06
CA PRO A 130 18.98 -13.97 -7.65
C PRO A 130 17.90 -15.05 -7.64
N ASP A 131 17.18 -15.19 -6.52
CA ASP A 131 16.15 -16.20 -6.32
C ASP A 131 14.77 -15.75 -6.79
N LYS A 132 14.64 -14.45 -7.14
CA LYS A 132 13.37 -13.81 -7.54
C LYS A 132 12.25 -14.03 -6.52
N THR A 133 12.60 -13.86 -5.24
CA THR A 133 11.68 -14.07 -4.10
C THR A 133 11.51 -12.82 -3.27
N ALA A 134 10.35 -12.73 -2.61
CA ALA A 134 10.05 -11.73 -1.60
C ALA A 134 9.69 -12.41 -0.28
N GLU A 135 10.19 -11.86 0.84
CA GLU A 135 9.80 -12.22 2.20
C GLU A 135 9.11 -11.00 2.82
N ILE A 136 7.88 -11.17 3.29
CA ILE A 136 7.09 -10.10 3.90
C ILE A 136 7.00 -10.34 5.39
N ASN A 137 7.36 -9.32 6.19
CA ASN A 137 7.25 -9.37 7.65
C ASN A 137 6.47 -8.16 8.15
N LEU A 138 5.33 -8.42 8.76
CA LEU A 138 4.45 -7.43 9.36
C LEU A 138 4.25 -7.76 10.84
N LYS A 139 4.73 -6.88 11.74
CA LYS A 139 4.53 -7.00 13.18
C LYS A 139 3.90 -5.72 13.70
N TYR A 140 2.68 -5.84 14.21
CA TYR A 140 1.88 -4.71 14.64
C TYR A 140 1.49 -4.85 16.10
N GLU A 141 1.80 -3.82 16.89
CA GLU A 141 1.46 -3.70 18.29
C GLU A 141 0.20 -2.86 18.43
N THR A 142 -0.85 -3.42 19.02
CA THR A 142 -2.12 -2.71 19.19
C THR A 142 -2.13 -1.75 20.39
N GLY A 143 -1.28 -2.00 21.39
CA GLY A 143 -1.35 -1.26 22.64
C GLY A 143 -2.63 -1.56 23.41
N GLU A 144 -3.04 -0.60 24.26
CA GLU A 144 -4.25 -0.68 25.09
C GLU A 144 -5.46 -0.10 24.36
N ARG A 145 -6.65 -0.63 24.66
CA ARG A 145 -7.89 -0.15 24.09
C ARG A 145 -8.42 1.07 24.84
N TYR A 146 -8.65 2.16 24.13
CA TYR A 146 -9.32 3.34 24.68
C TYR A 146 -10.79 3.08 24.95
N LYS A 147 -11.28 3.56 26.08
CA LYS A 147 -12.69 3.48 26.50
C LYS A 147 -13.21 4.87 26.81
N LEU A 148 -14.36 5.22 26.27
CA LEU A 148 -15.06 6.45 26.66
C LEU A 148 -15.56 6.30 28.09
N LYS A 149 -15.11 7.19 28.98
CA LYS A 149 -15.59 7.24 30.37
C LYS A 149 -16.91 8.02 30.50
N LYS A 150 -17.02 9.14 29.78
CA LYS A 150 -18.16 10.05 29.88
C LYS A 150 -18.29 10.87 28.61
N VAL A 151 -19.51 11.02 28.12
CA VAL A 151 -19.84 11.95 27.03
C VAL A 151 -20.65 13.10 27.64
N GLU A 152 -20.14 14.31 27.52
CA GLU A 152 -20.85 15.54 27.95
C GLU A 152 -21.31 16.29 26.71
N TYR A 153 -22.61 16.53 26.64
CA TYR A 153 -23.21 17.37 25.61
C TYR A 153 -23.31 18.79 26.13
N ARG A 154 -22.81 19.76 25.38
CA ARG A 154 -22.92 21.18 25.71
C ARG A 154 -23.49 21.95 24.53
N MET A 155 -24.38 22.88 24.79
CA MET A 155 -24.83 23.84 23.79
C MET A 155 -23.69 24.82 23.47
N SER A 156 -23.56 25.23 22.21
CA SER A 156 -22.68 26.34 21.83
C SER A 156 -23.11 27.67 22.46
N ASP A 157 -24.41 27.83 22.74
CA ASP A 157 -24.99 28.93 23.51
C ASP A 157 -25.39 28.40 24.91
N PRO A 158 -24.65 28.77 25.99
CA PRO A 158 -24.93 28.28 27.35
C PRO A 158 -26.30 28.68 27.92
N SER A 159 -26.94 29.68 27.31
CA SER A 159 -28.28 30.14 27.76
C SER A 159 -29.42 29.25 27.26
N LYS A 160 -29.16 28.33 26.32
CA LYS A 160 -30.16 27.44 25.73
C LYS A 160 -30.13 26.07 26.39
N PRO A 161 -31.29 25.49 26.72
CA PRO A 161 -31.36 24.13 27.24
C PRO A 161 -30.96 23.12 26.18
N LEU A 162 -30.36 22.01 26.60
CA LEU A 162 -30.07 20.87 25.71
C LEU A 162 -31.37 20.32 25.11
N PRO A 163 -31.45 20.13 23.80
CA PRO A 163 -32.66 19.59 23.12
C PRO A 163 -32.88 18.09 23.38
N LEU A 164 -31.93 17.42 24.04
CA LEU A 164 -31.97 16.00 24.36
C LEU A 164 -31.98 15.79 25.87
N THR A 165 -32.97 15.04 26.34
CA THR A 165 -32.98 14.54 27.73
C THR A 165 -31.97 13.40 27.83
N GLN A 166 -31.03 13.55 28.76
CA GLN A 166 -30.14 12.42 29.13
C GLN A 166 -31.02 11.34 29.77
N LYS A 167 -31.05 10.16 29.15
CA LYS A 167 -31.57 8.94 29.78
C LYS A 167 -30.45 8.23 30.49
#